data_3a54705fabcaaa71e15d3a64e92a2a69
#
_entry.id   3a54705fabcaaa71e15d3a64e92a2a69
#
_cell.length_a   1.000
_cell.length_b   1.000
_cell.length_c   1.000
_cell.angle_alpha   90.00
_cell.angle_beta   90.00
_cell.angle_gamma   90.00
#
_symmetry.space_group_name_H-M   'P 1'
#
loop_
_entity.id
_entity.type
_entity.pdbx_description
1 polymer ?
#
loop_
_entity_poly.entity_id
_entity_poly.type
_entity_poly.pdbx_seq_one_letter_code
_entity_poly.pdbx_strand_id
1 'polypeptide(L)'
;MIKYIIYTILFTLTISPLVAQDIGADQTIPMDPDIRIGKLDNGLTYYIRHSENPKNRGEFYIVHNVGAMQEEDNQNGLAHFLEHMAFNGTKHFPKKTMLEYLASIGVRFGTNVNAFTSRNVTAYNISEVPLVRGTIIDTVLLMLHDWSSYITCDSAEIEAERGVIREEWRTRDIPRMRLSEQLNPVMYNHSKYAKRNVIGDINIIMNFKRQTLLDFYHKWYRPDLQAVIVIGDFDVNMMESKIKTILSPLPKALHPVQKEVYSVPDNQEPLVGISTDPESGAMVLRVRYKLDLPYSSEGQT
;
A
#
# COMPACT_ATOMS: atom_id res chain seq x y z
N MET A 1 -32.45 33.76 64.88
CA MET A 1 -31.21 33.02 64.86
C MET A 1 -31.45 31.73 64.08
N ILE A 2 -31.09 31.77 62.80
CA ILE A 2 -31.22 30.62 61.90
C ILE A 2 -29.86 29.97 61.82
N LYS A 3 -29.77 28.71 62.31
CA LYS A 3 -28.55 27.89 62.24
C LYS A 3 -28.47 27.24 60.85
N TYR A 4 -27.49 27.60 60.07
CA TYR A 4 -27.16 26.92 58.84
C TYR A 4 -26.38 25.63 59.15
N ILE A 5 -26.94 24.49 58.81
CA ILE A 5 -26.22 23.21 58.86
C ILE A 5 -25.65 22.99 57.47
N ILE A 6 -24.31 23.09 57.38
CA ILE A 6 -23.54 22.76 56.15
C ILE A 6 -23.28 21.25 56.15
N TYR A 7 -23.93 20.54 55.25
CA TYR A 7 -23.57 19.12 54.96
C TYR A 7 -22.42 19.12 53.97
N THR A 8 -21.24 18.78 54.45
CA THR A 8 -20.10 18.47 53.60
C THR A 8 -20.26 17.06 53.11
N ILE A 9 -20.65 16.86 51.85
CA ILE A 9 -20.63 15.57 51.20
C ILE A 9 -19.20 15.28 50.79
N LEU A 10 -18.57 14.35 51.50
CA LEU A 10 -17.25 13.82 51.15
C LEU A 10 -17.44 12.82 50.00
N PHE A 11 -17.17 13.27 48.78
CA PHE A 11 -17.16 12.39 47.62
C PHE A 11 -15.80 11.67 47.58
N THR A 12 -15.76 10.44 48.12
CA THR A 12 -14.60 9.55 48.00
C THR A 12 -14.59 9.01 46.57
N LEU A 13 -13.82 9.65 45.67
CA LEU A 13 -13.45 9.03 44.38
C LEU A 13 -12.60 7.78 44.70
N THR A 14 -13.19 6.61 44.62
CA THR A 14 -12.44 5.39 44.49
C THR A 14 -11.84 5.33 43.09
N ILE A 15 -10.60 5.80 43.00
CA ILE A 15 -9.77 5.55 41.80
C ILE A 15 -9.45 4.05 41.90
N SER A 16 -10.26 3.22 41.21
CA SER A 16 -9.84 1.86 40.91
C SER A 16 -8.59 1.99 40.02
N PRO A 17 -7.44 1.43 40.45
CA PRO A 17 -6.33 1.36 39.54
C PRO A 17 -6.81 0.55 38.32
N LEU A 18 -6.88 1.21 37.13
CA LEU A 18 -6.90 0.47 35.90
C LEU A 18 -5.57 -0.26 35.87
N VAL A 19 -5.58 -1.52 36.30
CA VAL A 19 -4.47 -2.43 36.06
C VAL A 19 -4.50 -2.63 34.55
N ALA A 20 -3.72 -1.84 33.82
CA ALA A 20 -3.35 -2.21 32.48
C ALA A 20 -2.78 -3.64 32.63
N GLN A 21 -3.46 -4.61 32.06
CA GLN A 21 -2.87 -5.93 31.93
C GLN A 21 -1.53 -5.71 31.23
N ASP A 22 -0.47 -6.00 31.93
CA ASP A 22 0.87 -6.05 31.37
C ASP A 22 0.84 -7.21 30.35
N ILE A 23 0.49 -6.88 29.13
CA ILE A 23 0.65 -7.79 27.99
C ILE A 23 2.15 -7.81 27.82
N GLY A 24 2.79 -8.85 28.39
CA GLY A 24 4.24 -8.96 28.40
C GLY A 24 4.81 -8.62 27.04
N ALA A 25 5.79 -7.75 27.02
CA ALA A 25 6.39 -7.15 25.83
C ALA A 25 6.85 -8.18 24.77
N ASP A 26 6.96 -9.46 25.15
CA ASP A 26 7.34 -10.59 24.29
C ASP A 26 6.15 -11.39 23.72
N GLN A 27 4.91 -11.01 23.95
CA GLN A 27 3.79 -11.74 23.37
C GLN A 27 3.56 -11.27 21.93
N THR A 28 3.88 -12.15 20.99
CA THR A 28 3.47 -12.01 19.59
C THR A 28 1.95 -11.87 19.52
N ILE A 29 1.44 -10.84 18.85
CA ILE A 29 0.01 -10.71 18.63
C ILE A 29 -0.46 -11.98 17.90
N PRO A 30 -1.40 -12.76 18.49
CA PRO A 30 -1.85 -13.99 17.85
C PRO A 30 -2.53 -13.67 16.51
N MET A 31 -2.19 -14.43 15.48
CA MET A 31 -2.87 -14.33 14.20
C MET A 31 -4.31 -14.82 14.36
N ASP A 32 -5.24 -14.15 13.67
CA ASP A 32 -6.65 -14.59 13.61
C ASP A 32 -6.70 -16.05 13.08
N PRO A 33 -7.19 -17.01 13.86
CA PRO A 33 -7.22 -18.43 13.48
C PRO A 33 -8.13 -18.73 12.29
N ASP A 34 -9.06 -17.82 11.95
CA ASP A 34 -9.97 -17.94 10.84
C ASP A 34 -9.33 -17.55 9.49
N ILE A 35 -8.12 -16.99 9.51
CA ILE A 35 -7.39 -16.68 8.29
C ILE A 35 -6.70 -17.94 7.76
N ARG A 36 -7.07 -18.36 6.56
CA ARG A 36 -6.33 -19.35 5.81
C ARG A 36 -5.19 -18.72 5.05
N ILE A 37 -3.96 -19.17 5.32
CA ILE A 37 -2.76 -18.72 4.64
C ILE A 37 -2.21 -19.86 3.82
N GLY A 38 -1.76 -19.57 2.59
CA GLY A 38 -1.07 -20.53 1.75
C GLY A 38 -0.08 -19.86 0.81
N LYS A 39 0.74 -20.67 0.18
CA LYS A 39 1.72 -20.22 -0.82
C LYS A 39 1.66 -21.13 -2.04
N LEU A 40 1.61 -20.54 -3.23
CA LEU A 40 1.64 -21.25 -4.49
C LEU A 40 3.08 -21.62 -4.88
N ASP A 41 3.24 -22.59 -5.77
CA ASP A 41 4.56 -23.05 -6.25
C ASP A 41 5.35 -21.95 -6.98
N ASN A 42 4.67 -20.96 -7.55
CA ASN A 42 5.29 -19.79 -8.16
C ASN A 42 5.78 -18.75 -7.15
N GLY A 43 5.50 -18.94 -5.87
CA GLY A 43 5.93 -18.09 -4.77
C GLY A 43 4.88 -17.10 -4.25
N LEU A 44 3.72 -16.95 -4.93
CA LEU A 44 2.66 -16.07 -4.50
C LEU A 44 2.03 -16.56 -3.19
N THR A 45 1.89 -15.64 -2.23
CA THR A 45 1.21 -15.91 -0.96
C THR A 45 -0.26 -15.52 -1.07
N TYR A 46 -1.16 -16.24 -0.42
CA TYR A 46 -2.56 -15.85 -0.33
C TYR A 46 -3.08 -15.92 1.10
N TYR A 47 -4.01 -15.01 1.39
CA TYR A 47 -4.74 -14.92 2.64
C TYR A 47 -6.23 -14.93 2.32
N ILE A 48 -6.99 -15.82 2.97
CA ILE A 48 -8.42 -15.95 2.76
C ILE A 48 -9.11 -15.90 4.11
N ARG A 49 -10.14 -15.08 4.24
CA ARG A 49 -10.97 -15.00 5.44
C ARG A 49 -12.44 -14.94 5.06
N HIS A 50 -13.26 -15.82 5.68
CA HIS A 50 -14.71 -15.70 5.58
C HIS A 50 -15.21 -14.53 6.45
N SER A 51 -16.14 -13.74 5.91
CA SER A 51 -16.85 -12.70 6.63
C SER A 51 -18.22 -12.45 6.00
N GLU A 52 -19.27 -12.56 6.79
CA GLU A 52 -20.65 -12.24 6.37
C GLU A 52 -21.03 -10.76 6.53
N ASN A 53 -20.10 -9.90 6.84
CA ASN A 53 -20.35 -8.49 7.05
C ASN A 53 -19.48 -7.62 6.14
N PRO A 54 -20.09 -7.07 5.07
CA PRO A 54 -21.50 -7.20 4.65
C PRO A 54 -21.78 -8.53 3.91
N LYS A 55 -23.04 -9.00 3.97
CA LYS A 55 -23.45 -10.22 3.28
C LYS A 55 -23.34 -10.09 1.75
N ASN A 56 -23.01 -11.21 1.08
CA ASN A 56 -22.88 -11.29 -0.37
C ASN A 56 -21.88 -10.28 -0.97
N ARG A 57 -20.87 -9.87 -0.20
CA ARG A 57 -19.81 -8.96 -0.62
C ARG A 57 -18.43 -9.55 -0.36
N GLY A 58 -17.47 -9.11 -1.16
CA GLY A 58 -16.06 -9.51 -1.00
C GLY A 58 -15.09 -8.38 -1.30
N GLU A 59 -13.97 -8.46 -0.62
CA GLU A 59 -12.79 -7.59 -0.72
C GLU A 59 -11.67 -8.38 -1.38
N PHE A 60 -11.07 -7.82 -2.41
CA PHE A 60 -10.01 -8.45 -3.18
C PHE A 60 -8.82 -7.51 -3.28
N TYR A 61 -7.66 -7.97 -2.83
CA TYR A 61 -6.42 -7.21 -2.86
C TYR A 61 -5.32 -8.00 -3.54
N ILE A 62 -4.46 -7.32 -4.29
CA ILE A 62 -3.11 -7.79 -4.58
C ILE A 62 -2.11 -6.77 -4.06
N VAL A 63 -1.15 -7.26 -3.29
CA VAL A 63 -0.10 -6.45 -2.67
C VAL A 63 1.24 -6.87 -3.23
N HIS A 64 1.96 -5.92 -3.79
CA HIS A 64 3.33 -6.09 -4.25
C HIS A 64 4.28 -5.54 -3.18
N ASN A 65 5.16 -6.37 -2.64
CA ASN A 65 6.24 -5.93 -1.75
C ASN A 65 7.33 -5.19 -2.56
N VAL A 66 6.90 -4.18 -3.29
CA VAL A 66 7.68 -3.38 -4.25
C VAL A 66 7.12 -1.96 -4.24
N GLY A 67 7.99 -0.97 -4.23
CA GLY A 67 7.62 0.44 -4.27
C GLY A 67 8.77 1.29 -4.78
N ALA A 68 8.76 2.59 -4.48
CA ALA A 68 9.77 3.53 -4.96
C ALA A 68 11.21 3.18 -4.51
N MET A 69 11.39 2.42 -3.43
CA MET A 69 12.71 1.98 -2.98
C MET A 69 13.39 0.99 -3.92
N GLN A 70 12.65 0.30 -4.79
CA GLN A 70 13.19 -0.63 -5.78
C GLN A 70 13.61 0.07 -7.07
N GLU A 71 13.28 1.34 -7.24
CA GLU A 71 13.66 2.14 -8.41
C GLU A 71 15.18 2.40 -8.46
N GLU A 72 15.71 2.41 -9.66
CA GLU A 72 17.02 2.97 -9.97
C GLU A 72 16.92 4.50 -10.13
N ASP A 73 18.04 5.23 -10.21
CA ASP A 73 18.01 6.69 -10.26
C ASP A 73 17.28 7.22 -11.52
N ASN A 74 17.39 6.52 -12.64
CA ASN A 74 16.67 6.84 -13.88
C ASN A 74 15.22 6.33 -13.92
N GLN A 75 14.74 5.73 -12.84
CA GLN A 75 13.40 5.16 -12.69
C GLN A 75 12.56 5.91 -11.64
N ASN A 76 13.06 7.01 -11.07
CA ASN A 76 12.38 7.70 -9.96
C ASN A 76 10.97 8.17 -10.34
N GLY A 77 9.96 7.52 -9.76
CA GLY A 77 8.53 7.71 -10.02
C GLY A 77 7.89 6.60 -10.87
N LEU A 78 8.67 5.63 -11.39
CA LEU A 78 8.12 4.59 -12.26
C LEU A 78 7.31 3.53 -11.51
N ALA A 79 7.51 3.34 -10.21
CA ALA A 79 6.66 2.48 -9.39
C ALA A 79 5.22 3.03 -9.35
N HIS A 80 5.06 4.33 -9.17
CA HIS A 80 3.77 5.02 -9.19
C HIS A 80 3.20 5.09 -10.62
N PHE A 81 4.04 5.35 -11.62
CA PHE A 81 3.61 5.33 -13.02
C PHE A 81 3.05 3.95 -13.42
N LEU A 82 3.68 2.88 -12.97
CA LEU A 82 3.21 1.51 -13.24
C LEU A 82 1.87 1.22 -12.55
N GLU A 83 1.64 1.78 -11.37
CA GLU A 83 0.34 1.72 -10.70
C GLU A 83 -0.77 2.26 -11.59
N HIS A 84 -0.58 3.43 -12.20
CA HIS A 84 -1.53 4.02 -13.15
C HIS A 84 -1.73 3.14 -14.39
N MET A 85 -0.65 2.57 -14.91
CA MET A 85 -0.72 1.69 -16.09
C MET A 85 -1.54 0.43 -15.85
N ALA A 86 -1.67 -0.04 -14.61
CA ALA A 86 -2.50 -1.19 -14.26
C ALA A 86 -4.00 -0.98 -14.59
N PHE A 87 -4.44 0.28 -14.70
CA PHE A 87 -5.80 0.65 -15.09
C PHE A 87 -5.93 1.05 -16.56
N ASN A 88 -4.81 1.10 -17.29
CA ASN A 88 -4.76 1.51 -18.71
C ASN A 88 -4.64 0.34 -19.68
N GLY A 89 -4.76 -0.89 -19.18
CA GLY A 89 -4.84 -2.09 -19.98
C GLY A 89 -3.97 -3.23 -19.48
N THR A 90 -4.54 -4.40 -19.51
CA THR A 90 -3.89 -5.67 -19.18
C THR A 90 -4.18 -6.69 -20.29
N LYS A 91 -3.57 -7.86 -20.19
CA LYS A 91 -3.70 -8.93 -21.20
C LYS A 91 -5.14 -9.33 -21.49
N HIS A 92 -5.96 -9.52 -20.45
CA HIS A 92 -7.35 -9.95 -20.61
C HIS A 92 -8.35 -8.78 -20.59
N PHE A 93 -7.92 -7.61 -20.15
CA PHE A 93 -8.72 -6.38 -20.07
C PHE A 93 -8.02 -5.24 -20.78
N PRO A 94 -8.14 -5.17 -22.14
CA PRO A 94 -7.50 -4.12 -22.91
C PRO A 94 -8.09 -2.74 -22.58
N LYS A 95 -7.25 -1.72 -22.54
CA LYS A 95 -7.63 -0.32 -22.28
C LYS A 95 -8.42 -0.19 -20.96
N LYS A 96 -9.63 0.35 -20.99
CA LYS A 96 -10.49 0.60 -19.82
C LYS A 96 -11.54 -0.48 -19.59
N THR A 97 -11.50 -1.60 -20.31
CA THR A 97 -12.54 -2.65 -20.21
C THR A 97 -12.65 -3.28 -18.82
N MET A 98 -11.58 -3.28 -18.05
CA MET A 98 -11.61 -3.69 -16.63
C MET A 98 -12.54 -2.78 -15.81
N LEU A 99 -12.37 -1.48 -15.93
CA LEU A 99 -13.18 -0.50 -15.20
C LEU A 99 -14.63 -0.49 -15.69
N GLU A 100 -14.86 -0.69 -16.99
CA GLU A 100 -16.20 -0.82 -17.59
C GLU A 100 -16.93 -2.06 -17.02
N TYR A 101 -16.25 -3.21 -16.95
CA TYR A 101 -16.82 -4.39 -16.34
C TYR A 101 -17.16 -4.17 -14.88
N LEU A 102 -16.24 -3.61 -14.08
CA LEU A 102 -16.47 -3.34 -12.66
C LEU A 102 -17.65 -2.38 -12.46
N ALA A 103 -17.73 -1.33 -13.26
CA ALA A 103 -18.88 -0.42 -13.24
C ALA A 103 -20.20 -1.12 -13.56
N SER A 104 -20.21 -2.10 -14.50
CA SER A 104 -21.41 -2.87 -14.88
C SER A 104 -21.96 -3.75 -13.75
N ILE A 105 -21.12 -4.10 -12.77
CA ILE A 105 -21.52 -4.84 -11.57
C ILE A 105 -21.69 -3.97 -10.32
N GLY A 106 -21.68 -2.64 -10.50
CA GLY A 106 -21.87 -1.66 -9.43
C GLY A 106 -20.62 -1.29 -8.61
N VAL A 107 -19.44 -1.74 -9.04
CA VAL A 107 -18.14 -1.44 -8.41
C VAL A 107 -17.53 -0.22 -9.10
N ARG A 108 -17.29 0.87 -8.38
CA ARG A 108 -16.90 2.17 -8.95
C ARG A 108 -15.44 2.49 -8.72
N PHE A 109 -14.76 2.97 -9.74
CA PHE A 109 -13.41 3.50 -9.63
C PHE A 109 -13.34 4.71 -8.70
N GLY A 110 -12.31 4.81 -7.88
CA GLY A 110 -12.13 5.86 -6.88
C GLY A 110 -12.94 5.67 -5.59
N THR A 111 -13.98 4.83 -5.61
CA THR A 111 -14.76 4.48 -4.40
C THR A 111 -14.46 3.06 -3.94
N ASN A 112 -14.63 2.10 -4.83
CA ASN A 112 -14.47 0.67 -4.54
C ASN A 112 -13.18 0.10 -5.15
N VAL A 113 -12.69 0.68 -6.24
CA VAL A 113 -11.45 0.28 -6.91
C VAL A 113 -10.44 1.37 -6.69
N ASN A 114 -9.35 1.02 -6.04
CA ASN A 114 -8.26 1.94 -5.73
C ASN A 114 -6.92 1.23 -5.83
N ALA A 115 -5.87 2.04 -5.85
CA ALA A 115 -4.51 1.59 -5.69
C ALA A 115 -3.71 2.62 -4.90
N PHE A 116 -2.59 2.22 -4.38
CA PHE A 116 -1.60 3.14 -3.84
C PHE A 116 -0.20 2.59 -4.00
N THR A 117 0.72 3.50 -4.23
CA THR A 117 2.16 3.24 -4.18
C THR A 117 2.77 3.95 -2.99
N SER A 118 3.61 3.23 -2.27
CA SER A 118 4.45 3.76 -1.20
C SER A 118 5.93 3.58 -1.54
N ARG A 119 6.79 3.89 -0.60
CA ARG A 119 8.22 3.59 -0.77
C ARG A 119 8.51 2.09 -0.86
N ASN A 120 7.77 1.24 -0.17
CA ASN A 120 8.08 -0.18 -0.03
C ASN A 120 7.03 -1.12 -0.62
N VAL A 121 5.83 -0.63 -0.89
CA VAL A 121 4.66 -1.45 -1.25
C VAL A 121 3.84 -0.73 -2.31
N THR A 122 3.33 -1.49 -3.27
CA THR A 122 2.24 -1.09 -4.17
C THR A 122 1.08 -2.05 -3.96
N ALA A 123 -0.13 -1.55 -3.80
CA ALA A 123 -1.31 -2.37 -3.60
C ALA A 123 -2.46 -1.91 -4.48
N TYR A 124 -3.26 -2.86 -4.93
CA TYR A 124 -4.49 -2.66 -5.68
C TYR A 124 -5.63 -3.35 -4.96
N ASN A 125 -6.79 -2.73 -4.91
CA ASN A 125 -7.96 -3.34 -4.29
C ASN A 125 -9.24 -3.15 -5.11
N ILE A 126 -10.12 -4.13 -4.99
CA ILE A 126 -11.49 -4.11 -5.49
C ILE A 126 -12.38 -4.47 -4.31
N SER A 127 -13.10 -3.49 -3.80
CA SER A 127 -13.90 -3.57 -2.58
C SER A 127 -15.38 -3.71 -2.89
N GLU A 128 -16.12 -4.29 -1.96
CA GLU A 128 -17.58 -4.48 -2.04
C GLU A 128 -18.07 -5.21 -3.30
N VAL A 129 -17.27 -6.12 -3.83
CA VAL A 129 -17.62 -6.93 -5.01
C VAL A 129 -18.87 -7.76 -4.70
N PRO A 130 -19.94 -7.70 -5.54
CA PRO A 130 -21.12 -8.52 -5.33
C PRO A 130 -20.83 -10.00 -5.64
N LEU A 131 -21.02 -10.88 -4.65
CA LEU A 131 -20.74 -12.31 -4.75
C LEU A 131 -21.96 -13.14 -5.20
N VAL A 132 -22.87 -12.52 -5.93
CA VAL A 132 -24.15 -13.14 -6.35
C VAL A 132 -24.01 -14.16 -7.48
N ARG A 133 -22.86 -14.21 -8.15
CA ARG A 133 -22.56 -15.16 -9.23
C ARG A 133 -21.09 -15.56 -9.18
N GLY A 134 -20.81 -16.85 -9.31
CA GLY A 134 -19.43 -17.38 -9.30
C GLY A 134 -18.53 -16.81 -10.39
N THR A 135 -19.09 -16.43 -11.54
CA THR A 135 -18.34 -15.80 -12.66
C THR A 135 -17.78 -14.42 -12.30
N ILE A 136 -18.42 -13.69 -11.38
CA ILE A 136 -17.87 -12.40 -10.91
C ILE A 136 -16.58 -12.65 -10.14
N ILE A 137 -16.56 -13.63 -9.25
CA ILE A 137 -15.36 -14.01 -8.48
C ILE A 137 -14.21 -14.38 -9.43
N ASP A 138 -14.50 -15.22 -10.43
CA ASP A 138 -13.49 -15.66 -11.41
C ASP A 138 -12.92 -14.49 -12.20
N THR A 139 -13.79 -13.56 -12.62
CA THR A 139 -13.35 -12.36 -13.35
C THR A 139 -12.51 -11.43 -12.47
N VAL A 140 -12.89 -11.22 -11.22
CA VAL A 140 -12.10 -10.38 -10.31
C VAL A 140 -10.76 -11.03 -9.96
N LEU A 141 -10.72 -12.34 -9.74
CA LEU A 141 -9.45 -13.05 -9.56
C LEU A 141 -8.57 -12.99 -10.82
N LEU A 142 -9.18 -13.00 -12.03
CA LEU A 142 -8.44 -12.80 -13.29
C LEU A 142 -7.89 -11.35 -13.39
N MET A 143 -8.56 -10.36 -12.81
CA MET A 143 -8.00 -9.00 -12.72
C MET A 143 -6.76 -8.97 -11.80
N LEU A 144 -6.82 -9.64 -10.63
CA LEU A 144 -5.64 -9.76 -9.77
C LEU A 144 -4.50 -10.52 -10.46
N HIS A 145 -4.82 -11.57 -11.21
CA HIS A 145 -3.84 -12.29 -12.05
C HIS A 145 -3.16 -11.35 -13.04
N ASP A 146 -3.92 -10.51 -13.72
CA ASP A 146 -3.37 -9.58 -14.70
C ASP A 146 -2.55 -8.45 -14.04
N TRP A 147 -3.00 -7.92 -12.92
CA TRP A 147 -2.23 -6.97 -12.13
C TRP A 147 -0.93 -7.56 -11.58
N SER A 148 -0.88 -8.87 -11.38
CA SER A 148 0.35 -9.55 -10.96
C SER A 148 1.47 -9.43 -11.99
N SER A 149 1.18 -9.80 -13.26
CA SER A 149 2.26 -10.01 -14.24
C SER A 149 1.87 -9.70 -15.70
N TYR A 150 0.71 -9.10 -15.96
CA TYR A 150 0.18 -8.94 -17.32
C TYR A 150 -0.33 -7.53 -17.64
N ILE A 151 0.25 -6.51 -17.00
CA ILE A 151 0.04 -5.09 -17.36
C ILE A 151 0.72 -4.84 -18.72
N THR A 152 0.00 -4.28 -19.70
CA THR A 152 0.51 -4.18 -21.08
C THR A 152 1.51 -3.05 -21.30
N CYS A 153 1.45 -1.99 -20.52
CA CYS A 153 2.30 -0.80 -20.66
C CYS A 153 2.36 -0.34 -22.13
N ASP A 154 1.19 -0.18 -22.74
CA ASP A 154 1.11 0.27 -24.14
C ASP A 154 1.73 1.67 -24.31
N SER A 155 2.42 1.89 -25.44
CA SER A 155 3.14 3.15 -25.67
C SER A 155 2.21 4.35 -25.75
N ALA A 156 1.04 4.21 -26.38
CA ALA A 156 0.08 5.31 -26.49
C ALA A 156 -0.55 5.63 -25.12
N GLU A 157 -0.83 4.61 -24.31
CA GLU A 157 -1.35 4.79 -22.96
C GLU A 157 -0.28 5.43 -22.03
N ILE A 158 1.00 5.06 -22.17
CA ILE A 158 2.11 5.71 -21.45
C ILE A 158 2.15 7.21 -21.78
N GLU A 159 2.12 7.57 -23.08
CA GLU A 159 2.17 8.99 -23.48
C GLU A 159 0.96 9.78 -22.96
N ALA A 160 -0.23 9.18 -22.98
CA ALA A 160 -1.43 9.82 -22.42
C ALA A 160 -1.31 10.01 -20.88
N GLU A 161 -0.76 9.02 -20.17
CA GLU A 161 -0.68 9.03 -18.71
C GLU A 161 0.36 10.02 -18.17
N ARG A 162 1.40 10.37 -18.94
CA ARG A 162 2.38 11.41 -18.52
C ARG A 162 1.69 12.72 -18.15
N GLY A 163 0.67 13.12 -18.91
CA GLY A 163 -0.11 14.33 -18.65
C GLY A 163 -0.86 14.25 -17.31
N VAL A 164 -1.45 13.11 -17.02
CA VAL A 164 -2.19 12.86 -15.78
C VAL A 164 -1.27 12.97 -14.57
N ILE A 165 -0.14 12.27 -14.58
CA ILE A 165 0.83 12.28 -13.48
C ILE A 165 1.48 13.67 -13.32
N ARG A 166 1.72 14.40 -14.42
CA ARG A 166 2.20 15.78 -14.35
C ARG A 166 1.21 16.68 -13.61
N GLU A 167 -0.10 16.55 -13.87
CA GLU A 167 -1.11 17.33 -13.16
C GLU A 167 -1.21 16.92 -11.70
N GLU A 168 -1.08 15.63 -11.38
CA GLU A 168 -1.01 15.17 -10.00
C GLU A 168 0.23 15.73 -9.29
N TRP A 169 1.39 15.72 -9.93
CA TRP A 169 2.62 16.32 -9.41
C TRP A 169 2.41 17.82 -9.13
N ARG A 170 1.79 18.54 -10.07
CA ARG A 170 1.49 19.98 -9.92
C ARG A 170 0.56 20.26 -8.72
N THR A 171 -0.45 19.43 -8.51
CA THR A 171 -1.40 19.60 -7.39
C THR A 171 -0.79 19.24 -6.03
N ARG A 172 0.27 18.46 -6.01
CA ARG A 172 1.04 18.13 -4.81
C ARG A 172 2.13 19.16 -4.48
N ASP A 173 2.41 20.11 -5.37
CA ASP A 173 3.37 21.21 -5.13
C ASP A 173 2.77 22.26 -4.18
N ILE A 174 2.61 21.90 -2.94
CA ILE A 174 2.11 22.73 -1.84
C ILE A 174 3.20 22.97 -0.79
N PRO A 175 3.12 24.05 0.00
CA PRO A 175 4.16 24.42 0.98
C PRO A 175 4.61 23.26 1.86
N ARG A 176 3.66 22.47 2.38
CA ARG A 176 3.97 21.32 3.23
C ARG A 176 4.84 20.26 2.53
N MET A 177 4.62 20.03 1.24
CA MET A 177 5.39 19.05 0.47
C MET A 177 6.79 19.61 0.16
N ARG A 178 6.90 20.86 -0.30
CA ARG A 178 8.18 21.52 -0.57
C ARG A 178 9.07 21.58 0.67
N LEU A 179 8.49 21.95 1.84
CA LEU A 179 9.20 21.94 3.13
C LEU A 179 9.67 20.52 3.52
N SER A 180 8.83 19.50 3.28
CA SER A 180 9.18 18.11 3.57
C SER A 180 10.33 17.63 2.68
N GLU A 181 10.33 17.98 1.40
CA GLU A 181 11.38 17.61 0.45
C GLU A 181 12.73 18.25 0.82
N GLN A 182 12.74 19.52 1.23
CA GLN A 182 13.94 20.18 1.73
C GLN A 182 14.53 19.47 2.97
N LEU A 183 13.68 18.90 3.82
CA LEU A 183 14.09 18.24 5.06
C LEU A 183 14.42 16.74 4.88
N ASN A 184 13.98 16.10 3.79
CA ASN A 184 14.18 14.67 3.57
C ASN A 184 15.66 14.23 3.68
N PRO A 185 16.67 14.96 3.14
CA PRO A 185 18.06 14.58 3.28
C PRO A 185 18.52 14.47 4.74
N VAL A 186 18.14 15.43 5.56
CA VAL A 186 18.46 15.45 7.00
C VAL A 186 17.65 14.37 7.73
N MET A 187 16.34 14.34 7.51
CA MET A 187 15.43 13.44 8.20
C MET A 187 15.75 11.95 7.97
N TYR A 188 16.18 11.62 6.76
CA TYR A 188 16.54 10.25 6.38
C TYR A 188 18.06 10.02 6.32
N ASN A 189 18.82 10.91 6.95
CA ASN A 189 20.29 10.82 7.07
C ASN A 189 20.94 10.43 5.73
N HIS A 190 20.60 11.16 4.66
CA HIS A 190 21.10 10.99 3.29
C HIS A 190 20.96 9.57 2.70
N SER A 191 20.13 8.70 3.31
CA SER A 191 19.85 7.36 2.79
C SER A 191 19.04 7.40 1.50
N LYS A 192 18.83 6.22 0.90
CA LYS A 192 17.97 6.10 -0.29
C LYS A 192 16.53 6.64 -0.06
N TYR A 193 16.02 6.55 1.18
CA TYR A 193 14.73 7.13 1.56
C TYR A 193 14.65 8.65 1.34
N ALA A 194 15.75 9.36 1.42
CA ALA A 194 15.83 10.80 1.15
C ALA A 194 15.66 11.14 -0.35
N LYS A 195 16.05 10.21 -1.23
CA LYS A 195 16.08 10.39 -2.67
C LYS A 195 14.86 9.82 -3.40
N ARG A 196 14.03 9.02 -2.72
CA ARG A 196 12.84 8.39 -3.32
C ARG A 196 11.57 9.07 -2.87
N ASN A 197 11.06 9.94 -3.74
CA ASN A 197 9.72 10.48 -3.64
C ASN A 197 8.79 9.62 -4.51
N VAL A 198 7.65 9.20 -3.96
CA VAL A 198 6.73 8.29 -4.64
C VAL A 198 6.18 8.89 -5.94
N ILE A 199 5.88 10.22 -5.95
CA ILE A 199 5.45 10.91 -7.16
C ILE A 199 6.55 11.00 -8.22
N GLY A 200 7.82 10.89 -7.79
CA GLY A 200 8.98 10.85 -8.63
C GLY A 200 9.52 12.19 -9.13
N ASP A 201 10.52 12.10 -9.99
CA ASP A 201 11.11 13.24 -10.70
C ASP A 201 10.34 13.52 -11.98
N ILE A 202 9.80 14.72 -12.10
CA ILE A 202 8.98 15.13 -13.26
C ILE A 202 9.76 15.04 -14.57
N ASN A 203 11.07 15.30 -14.57
CA ASN A 203 11.89 15.19 -15.78
C ASN A 203 12.02 13.73 -16.24
N ILE A 204 12.12 12.80 -15.28
CA ILE A 204 12.13 11.37 -15.59
C ILE A 204 10.75 10.97 -16.11
N ILE A 205 9.68 11.31 -15.40
CA ILE A 205 8.29 11.00 -15.77
C ILE A 205 7.96 11.47 -17.20
N MET A 206 8.40 12.66 -17.57
CA MET A 206 8.12 13.21 -18.90
C MET A 206 8.97 12.61 -20.01
N ASN A 207 10.12 11.99 -19.73
CA ASN A 207 11.11 11.62 -20.73
C ASN A 207 11.57 10.16 -20.70
N PHE A 208 11.14 9.32 -19.73
CA PHE A 208 11.59 7.93 -19.68
C PHE A 208 11.18 7.17 -20.94
N LYS A 209 12.00 6.21 -21.37
CA LYS A 209 11.68 5.30 -22.47
C LYS A 209 10.79 4.17 -21.96
N ARG A 210 9.84 3.71 -22.75
CA ARG A 210 8.99 2.56 -22.41
C ARG A 210 9.80 1.37 -21.84
N GLN A 211 10.98 1.11 -22.43
CA GLN A 211 11.85 0.02 -21.97
C GLN A 211 12.27 0.21 -20.50
N THR A 212 12.55 1.43 -20.05
CA THR A 212 12.92 1.71 -18.66
C THR A 212 11.80 1.34 -17.68
N LEU A 213 10.53 1.56 -18.07
CA LEU A 213 9.37 1.12 -17.29
C LEU A 213 9.25 -0.41 -17.30
N LEU A 214 9.43 -1.04 -18.46
CA LEU A 214 9.39 -2.49 -18.58
C LEU A 214 10.51 -3.17 -17.80
N ASP A 215 11.69 -2.58 -17.75
CA ASP A 215 12.83 -3.10 -16.96
C ASP A 215 12.49 -3.12 -15.47
N PHE A 216 11.86 -2.05 -14.94
CA PHE A 216 11.35 -2.02 -13.58
C PHE A 216 10.26 -3.06 -13.38
N TYR A 217 9.27 -3.10 -14.27
CA TYR A 217 8.12 -4.00 -14.18
C TYR A 217 8.55 -5.47 -14.14
N HIS A 218 9.29 -5.94 -15.14
CA HIS A 218 9.70 -7.34 -15.24
C HIS A 218 10.69 -7.77 -14.14
N LYS A 219 11.46 -6.83 -13.59
CA LYS A 219 12.38 -7.10 -12.49
C LYS A 219 11.65 -7.33 -11.18
N TRP A 220 10.56 -6.60 -10.93
CA TRP A 220 9.98 -6.49 -9.61
C TRP A 220 8.54 -7.03 -9.48
N TYR A 221 7.72 -7.01 -10.54
CA TYR A 221 6.36 -7.54 -10.50
C TYR A 221 6.37 -9.04 -10.75
N ARG A 222 6.62 -9.81 -9.70
CA ARG A 222 6.75 -11.26 -9.74
C ARG A 222 6.09 -11.90 -8.52
N PRO A 223 5.52 -13.12 -8.66
CA PRO A 223 4.71 -13.77 -7.63
C PRO A 223 5.38 -13.93 -6.27
N ASP A 224 6.70 -14.16 -6.21
CA ASP A 224 7.44 -14.32 -4.95
C ASP A 224 7.54 -13.04 -4.10
N LEU A 225 7.22 -11.89 -4.69
CA LEU A 225 7.10 -10.58 -4.01
C LEU A 225 5.64 -10.13 -3.85
N GLN A 226 4.66 -11.03 -4.05
CA GLN A 226 3.25 -10.67 -4.07
C GLN A 226 2.44 -11.48 -3.08
N ALA A 227 1.36 -10.85 -2.60
CA ALA A 227 0.34 -11.51 -1.84
C ALA A 227 -1.06 -11.12 -2.33
N VAL A 228 -1.96 -12.09 -2.36
CA VAL A 228 -3.39 -11.87 -2.61
C VAL A 228 -4.15 -12.03 -1.29
N ILE A 229 -5.04 -11.08 -1.00
CA ILE A 229 -5.89 -11.10 0.18
C ILE A 229 -7.34 -11.06 -0.28
N VAL A 230 -8.14 -12.05 0.16
CA VAL A 230 -9.55 -12.15 -0.19
C VAL A 230 -10.36 -12.35 1.08
N ILE A 231 -11.30 -11.43 1.32
CA ILE A 231 -12.18 -11.45 2.50
C ILE A 231 -13.62 -11.31 2.03
N GLY A 232 -14.54 -12.09 2.56
CA GLY A 232 -15.95 -11.92 2.19
C GLY A 232 -16.85 -13.11 2.51
N ASP A 233 -18.10 -12.98 2.06
CA ASP A 233 -19.16 -13.94 2.30
C ASP A 233 -19.10 -15.09 1.26
N PHE A 234 -18.14 -15.98 1.41
CA PHE A 234 -17.91 -17.13 0.53
C PHE A 234 -17.33 -18.32 1.31
N ASP A 235 -17.46 -19.51 0.75
CA ASP A 235 -16.76 -20.69 1.26
C ASP A 235 -15.26 -20.61 1.01
N VAL A 236 -14.48 -20.80 2.10
CA VAL A 236 -13.01 -20.66 2.07
C VAL A 236 -12.35 -21.71 1.16
N ASN A 237 -12.87 -22.94 1.12
CA ASN A 237 -12.28 -24.01 0.30
C ASN A 237 -12.54 -23.77 -1.19
N MET A 238 -13.75 -23.31 -1.52
CA MET A 238 -14.10 -22.89 -2.89
C MET A 238 -13.18 -21.76 -3.35
N MET A 239 -12.99 -20.73 -2.51
CA MET A 239 -12.14 -19.58 -2.84
C MET A 239 -10.67 -20.00 -3.02
N GLU A 240 -10.16 -20.85 -2.12
CA GLU A 240 -8.80 -21.39 -2.24
C GLU A 240 -8.59 -22.16 -3.54
N SER A 241 -9.57 -23.00 -3.93
CA SER A 241 -9.53 -23.74 -5.19
C SER A 241 -9.48 -22.79 -6.39
N LYS A 242 -10.28 -21.71 -6.39
CA LYS A 242 -10.27 -20.70 -7.46
C LYS A 242 -8.94 -19.94 -7.51
N ILE A 243 -8.40 -19.53 -6.38
CA ILE A 243 -7.08 -18.89 -6.29
C ILE A 243 -6.01 -19.80 -6.88
N LYS A 244 -5.97 -21.08 -6.49
CA LYS A 244 -5.02 -22.06 -7.03
C LYS A 244 -5.17 -22.22 -8.53
N THR A 245 -6.40 -22.32 -9.04
CA THR A 245 -6.66 -22.52 -10.47
C THR A 245 -6.22 -21.30 -11.30
N ILE A 246 -6.53 -20.08 -10.84
CA ILE A 246 -6.34 -18.86 -11.63
C ILE A 246 -4.93 -18.30 -11.47
N LEU A 247 -4.32 -18.38 -10.27
CA LEU A 247 -3.05 -17.72 -9.98
C LEU A 247 -1.83 -18.67 -10.03
N SER A 248 -2.01 -20.01 -9.98
CA SER A 248 -0.86 -20.91 -10.15
C SER A 248 -0.18 -20.84 -11.52
N PRO A 249 -0.89 -20.54 -12.63
CA PRO A 249 -0.25 -20.35 -13.94
C PRO A 249 0.64 -19.10 -14.07
N LEU A 250 0.63 -18.20 -13.10
CA LEU A 250 1.50 -17.02 -13.11
C LEU A 250 2.98 -17.44 -13.19
N PRO A 251 3.80 -16.74 -14.00
CA PRO A 251 5.17 -17.14 -14.25
C PRO A 251 6.03 -17.07 -12.98
N LYS A 252 6.68 -18.16 -12.64
CA LYS A 252 7.67 -18.20 -11.58
C LYS A 252 8.93 -17.45 -12.03
N ALA A 253 9.45 -16.57 -11.16
CA ALA A 253 10.71 -15.91 -11.45
C ALA A 253 11.86 -16.92 -11.47
N LEU A 254 12.59 -16.97 -12.59
CA LEU A 254 13.81 -17.74 -12.73
C LEU A 254 14.99 -16.84 -12.35
N HIS A 255 15.79 -17.25 -11.36
CA HIS A 255 16.94 -16.47 -10.86
C HIS A 255 16.56 -15.05 -10.40
N PRO A 256 15.61 -14.89 -9.47
CA PRO A 256 15.12 -13.60 -9.05
C PRO A 256 16.22 -12.78 -8.39
N VAL A 257 16.34 -11.51 -8.76
CA VAL A 257 17.19 -10.55 -8.05
C VAL A 257 16.69 -10.42 -6.63
N GLN A 258 17.57 -10.53 -5.65
CA GLN A 258 17.22 -10.34 -4.26
C GLN A 258 16.76 -8.90 -4.02
N LYS A 259 15.61 -8.75 -3.35
CA LYS A 259 15.15 -7.43 -2.93
C LYS A 259 16.02 -6.92 -1.80
N GLU A 260 16.68 -5.80 -2.03
CA GLU A 260 17.43 -5.11 -0.99
C GLU A 260 16.48 -4.45 0.01
N VAL A 261 16.81 -4.56 1.29
CA VAL A 261 16.17 -3.84 2.37
C VAL A 261 17.06 -2.66 2.74
N TYR A 262 16.53 -1.47 2.58
CA TYR A 262 17.24 -0.23 2.90
C TYR A 262 16.88 0.21 4.31
N SER A 263 17.86 0.69 5.05
CA SER A 263 17.67 1.30 6.37
C SER A 263 17.96 2.81 6.32
N VAL A 264 17.46 3.53 7.29
CA VAL A 264 17.89 4.90 7.58
C VAL A 264 19.04 4.78 8.58
N PRO A 265 20.26 5.20 8.23
CA PRO A 265 21.42 5.11 9.13
C PRO A 265 21.14 5.87 10.45
N ASP A 266 21.61 5.33 11.54
CA ASP A 266 21.56 6.03 12.82
C ASP A 266 22.52 7.22 12.85
N ASN A 267 22.36 8.11 13.82
CA ASN A 267 23.21 9.29 14.04
C ASN A 267 23.57 9.40 15.52
N GLN A 268 24.84 9.67 15.80
CA GLN A 268 25.34 9.89 17.16
C GLN A 268 25.02 11.30 17.66
N GLU A 269 25.09 12.27 16.77
CA GLU A 269 24.77 13.66 17.06
C GLU A 269 23.40 14.05 16.47
N PRO A 270 22.65 14.97 17.10
CA PRO A 270 21.38 15.44 16.56
C PRO A 270 21.54 16.02 15.16
N LEU A 271 20.72 15.53 14.23
CA LEU A 271 20.62 16.11 12.89
C LEU A 271 19.62 17.28 12.93
N VAL A 272 20.05 18.45 12.48
CA VAL A 272 19.22 19.66 12.47
C VAL A 272 18.93 20.07 11.03
N GLY A 273 17.65 20.18 10.68
CA GLY A 273 17.18 20.66 9.40
C GLY A 273 16.28 21.88 9.58
N ILE A 274 16.52 22.90 8.78
CA ILE A 274 15.68 24.09 8.70
C ILE A 274 15.20 24.22 7.26
N SER A 275 13.90 24.36 7.08
CA SER A 275 13.29 24.61 5.77
C SER A 275 12.36 25.81 5.84
N THR A 276 12.28 26.55 4.76
CA THR A 276 11.42 27.72 4.63
C THR A 276 10.63 27.66 3.33
N ASP A 277 9.43 28.18 3.36
CA ASP A 277 8.59 28.34 2.17
C ASP A 277 7.78 29.63 2.29
N PRO A 278 7.77 30.49 1.26
CA PRO A 278 7.14 31.81 1.34
C PRO A 278 5.62 31.74 1.52
N GLU A 279 4.99 30.63 1.16
CA GLU A 279 3.55 30.42 1.29
C GLU A 279 3.18 29.71 2.60
N SER A 280 4.17 29.34 3.44
CA SER A 280 3.88 28.69 4.72
C SER A 280 3.43 29.72 5.76
N GLY A 281 2.19 29.64 6.19
CA GLY A 281 1.61 30.50 7.23
C GLY A 281 1.90 30.07 8.67
N ALA A 282 2.66 29.00 8.90
CA ALA A 282 2.90 28.46 10.22
C ALA A 282 4.35 28.02 10.42
N MET A 283 4.86 28.22 11.64
CA MET A 283 6.11 27.65 12.10
C MET A 283 5.82 26.31 12.80
N VAL A 284 6.54 25.27 12.42
CA VAL A 284 6.42 23.92 13.02
C VAL A 284 7.79 23.46 13.49
N LEU A 285 7.91 23.16 14.77
CA LEU A 285 9.07 22.47 15.34
C LEU A 285 8.73 20.98 15.46
N ARG A 286 9.60 20.12 14.92
CA ARG A 286 9.48 18.66 15.04
C ARG A 286 10.73 18.08 15.66
N VAL A 287 10.57 17.29 16.70
CA VAL A 287 11.62 16.45 17.27
C VAL A 287 11.29 15.01 16.93
N ARG A 288 12.24 14.28 16.36
CA ARG A 288 12.07 12.88 15.96
C ARG A 288 13.16 12.02 16.57
N TYR A 289 12.76 10.95 17.21
CA TYR A 289 13.65 9.88 17.64
C TYR A 289 13.53 8.72 16.67
N LYS A 290 14.66 8.23 16.17
CA LYS A 290 14.72 6.98 15.40
C LYS A 290 14.82 5.84 16.41
N LEU A 291 13.95 4.88 16.29
CA LEU A 291 13.94 3.68 17.10
C LEU A 291 14.11 2.49 16.17
N ASP A 292 15.07 1.62 16.52
CA ASP A 292 15.25 0.33 15.84
C ASP A 292 14.40 -0.70 16.60
N LEU A 293 13.08 -0.59 16.42
CA LEU A 293 12.15 -1.51 17.05
C LEU A 293 11.92 -2.69 16.10
N PRO A 294 12.13 -3.93 16.58
CA PRO A 294 11.75 -5.11 15.82
C PRO A 294 10.24 -5.09 15.53
N TYR A 295 9.81 -5.81 14.50
CA TYR A 295 8.39 -6.09 14.24
C TYR A 295 7.86 -7.00 15.38
N SER A 296 7.72 -6.46 16.56
CA SER A 296 7.18 -7.07 17.77
C SER A 296 6.03 -6.22 18.28
N SER A 297 5.28 -6.74 19.25
CA SER A 297 4.23 -5.99 19.95
C SER A 297 4.73 -4.66 20.55
N GLU A 298 6.01 -4.58 20.93
CA GLU A 298 6.65 -3.36 21.42
C GLU A 298 6.85 -2.28 20.33
N GLY A 299 7.01 -2.68 19.07
CA GLY A 299 7.20 -1.75 17.95
C GLY A 299 5.92 -1.16 17.39
N GLN A 300 4.75 -1.55 17.92
CA GLN A 300 3.43 -1.12 17.47
C GLN A 300 2.70 -0.18 18.45
N THR A 301 3.28 0.07 19.62
CA THR A 301 2.82 1.06 20.58
C THR A 301 3.57 2.38 20.42
#